data_eade8069b833ee7b2d2f4ea23f9ef906
#
_entry.id   eade8069b833ee7b2d2f4ea23f9ef906
#
_cell.length_a   1.000
_cell.length_b   1.000
_cell.length_c   1.000
_cell.angle_alpha   90.00
_cell.angle_beta   90.00
_cell.angle_gamma   90.00
#
_symmetry.space_group_name_H-M   'P 1'
#
loop_
_entity.id
_entity.type
_entity.pdbx_description
1 polymer ?
#
loop_
_entity_poly.entity_id
_entity_poly.type
_entity_poly.pdbx_seq_one_letter_code
_entity_poly.pdbx_strand_id
1 'polypeptide(L)'
;MQAALPHLKETKGNIINFASGAGIQGHETQATYAAAKEAIRGISRVAANEWGRFGINVNIISPLADSPGVQAWAKAQPEYYEAVRSKIPLGRFGDIEQDIGRVAVFLASDDSQYITGQTIMVDGGSLMLH
;
A
#
# COMPACT_ATOMS: atom_id res chain seq x y z
N MET A 1 3.16 3.89 -15.10
CA MET A 1 3.36 2.45 -15.38
C MET A 1 3.61 2.18 -16.86
N GLN A 2 2.75 2.67 -17.80
CA GLN A 2 2.91 2.36 -19.25
C GLN A 2 4.30 2.69 -19.81
N ALA A 3 4.88 3.83 -19.47
CA ALA A 3 6.22 4.21 -19.94
C ALA A 3 7.34 3.25 -19.48
N ALA A 4 7.16 2.56 -18.36
CA ALA A 4 8.12 1.57 -17.85
C ALA A 4 7.94 0.18 -18.48
N LEU A 5 6.81 -0.09 -19.14
CA LEU A 5 6.46 -1.42 -19.63
C LEU A 5 7.51 -2.05 -20.55
N PRO A 6 8.12 -1.34 -21.54
CA PRO A 6 9.16 -1.95 -22.38
C PRO A 6 10.34 -2.49 -21.56
N HIS A 7 10.82 -1.71 -20.59
CA HIS A 7 11.94 -2.10 -19.72
C HIS A 7 11.57 -3.24 -18.76
N LEU A 8 10.34 -3.21 -18.22
CA LEU A 8 9.85 -4.27 -17.34
C LEU A 8 9.70 -5.62 -18.06
N LYS A 9 9.37 -5.61 -19.36
CA LYS A 9 9.32 -6.84 -20.17
C LYS A 9 10.70 -7.49 -20.32
N GLU A 10 11.75 -6.68 -20.45
CA GLU A 10 13.12 -7.17 -20.59
C GLU A 10 13.63 -7.80 -19.28
N THR A 11 13.30 -7.18 -18.14
CA THR A 11 13.82 -7.57 -16.84
C THR A 11 12.89 -8.50 -16.05
N LYS A 12 11.63 -8.69 -16.50
CA LYS A 12 10.56 -9.35 -15.75
C LYS A 12 10.39 -8.73 -14.36
N GLY A 13 10.40 -7.39 -14.33
CA GLY A 13 10.47 -6.62 -13.08
C GLY A 13 9.18 -6.58 -12.30
N ASN A 14 9.23 -5.89 -11.16
CA ASN A 14 8.11 -5.74 -10.24
C ASN A 14 7.62 -4.28 -10.21
N ILE A 15 6.31 -4.11 -10.04
CA ILE A 15 5.69 -2.81 -9.74
C ILE A 15 5.05 -2.91 -8.36
N ILE A 16 5.36 -1.93 -7.51
CA ILE A 16 4.79 -1.79 -6.18
C ILE A 16 4.12 -0.42 -6.11
N ASN A 17 2.80 -0.43 -6.06
CA ASN A 17 2.01 0.79 -5.92
C ASN A 17 1.56 0.96 -4.46
N PHE A 18 1.26 2.20 -4.05
CA PHE A 18 0.82 2.51 -2.70
C PHE A 18 -0.63 3.00 -2.71
N ALA A 19 -1.52 2.19 -2.10
CA ALA A 19 -2.89 2.55 -1.83
C ALA A 19 -3.07 3.10 -0.39
N SER A 20 -4.27 3.01 0.15
CA SER A 20 -4.57 3.41 1.53
C SER A 20 -5.81 2.68 2.03
N GLY A 21 -5.78 2.27 3.29
CA GLY A 21 -6.95 1.74 3.98
C GLY A 21 -8.11 2.74 4.02
N ALA A 22 -7.82 4.05 4.07
CA ALA A 22 -8.82 5.10 4.01
C ALA A 22 -9.65 5.10 2.72
N GLY A 23 -9.07 4.69 1.59
CA GLY A 23 -9.80 4.51 0.34
C GLY A 23 -10.80 3.36 0.44
N ILE A 24 -10.40 2.26 1.06
CA ILE A 24 -11.22 1.05 1.22
C ILE A 24 -12.37 1.29 2.21
N GLN A 25 -12.08 1.97 3.32
CA GLN A 25 -13.06 2.25 4.39
C GLN A 25 -14.00 3.41 4.08
N GLY A 26 -13.63 4.30 3.15
CA GLY A 26 -14.45 5.46 2.80
C GLY A 26 -14.53 6.48 3.94
N HIS A 27 -13.39 6.93 4.46
CA HIS A 27 -13.36 7.92 5.54
C HIS A 27 -14.05 9.22 5.13
N GLU A 28 -14.86 9.78 6.05
CA GLU A 28 -15.53 11.06 5.85
C GLU A 28 -14.55 12.16 5.43
N THR A 29 -15.00 13.08 4.61
CA THR A 29 -14.23 14.22 4.08
C THR A 29 -13.06 13.88 3.13
N GLN A 30 -12.81 12.60 2.85
CA GLN A 30 -11.68 12.15 2.03
C GLN A 30 -12.09 11.62 0.64
N ALA A 31 -13.20 12.07 0.07
CA ALA A 31 -13.73 11.53 -1.20
C ALA A 31 -12.71 11.54 -2.34
N THR A 32 -12.02 12.64 -2.58
CA THR A 32 -11.01 12.76 -3.64
C THR A 32 -9.80 11.86 -3.38
N TYR A 33 -9.33 11.81 -2.13
CA TYR A 33 -8.22 10.95 -1.74
C TYR A 33 -8.58 9.46 -1.88
N ALA A 34 -9.75 9.08 -1.39
CA ALA A 34 -10.27 7.71 -1.51
C ALA A 34 -10.40 7.30 -2.97
N ALA A 35 -11.00 8.15 -3.83
CA ALA A 35 -11.13 7.89 -5.26
C ALA A 35 -9.76 7.68 -5.92
N ALA A 36 -8.75 8.51 -5.61
CA ALA A 36 -7.41 8.37 -6.15
C ALA A 36 -6.75 7.05 -5.71
N LYS A 37 -6.89 6.68 -4.43
CA LYS A 37 -6.28 5.45 -3.90
C LYS A 37 -6.98 4.18 -4.40
N GLU A 38 -8.29 4.21 -4.61
CA GLU A 38 -9.02 3.10 -5.24
C GLU A 38 -8.73 3.00 -6.75
N ALA A 39 -8.53 4.12 -7.45
CA ALA A 39 -8.07 4.12 -8.83
C ALA A 39 -6.71 3.40 -8.98
N ILE A 40 -5.76 3.64 -8.07
CA ILE A 40 -4.47 2.94 -8.03
C ILE A 40 -4.67 1.43 -7.91
N ARG A 41 -5.56 0.99 -7.02
CA ARG A 41 -5.88 -0.44 -6.85
C ARG A 41 -6.50 -1.02 -8.13
N GLY A 42 -7.44 -0.31 -8.73
CA GLY A 42 -8.09 -0.72 -9.98
C GLY A 42 -7.09 -0.91 -11.11
N ILE A 43 -6.27 0.11 -11.38
CA ILE A 43 -5.25 0.10 -12.43
C ILE A 43 -4.21 -1.00 -12.18
N SER A 44 -3.80 -1.22 -10.93
CA SER A 44 -2.81 -2.25 -10.58
C SER A 44 -3.32 -3.65 -10.86
N ARG A 45 -4.60 -3.95 -10.56
CA ARG A 45 -5.21 -5.26 -10.87
C ARG A 45 -5.30 -5.51 -12.38
N VAL A 46 -5.68 -4.50 -13.15
CA VAL A 46 -5.69 -4.61 -14.62
C VAL A 46 -4.28 -4.88 -15.13
N ALA A 47 -3.29 -4.11 -14.69
CA ALA A 47 -1.90 -4.30 -15.09
C ALA A 47 -1.36 -5.68 -14.69
N ALA A 48 -1.70 -6.20 -13.51
CA ALA A 48 -1.32 -7.54 -13.08
C ALA A 48 -1.86 -8.62 -14.03
N ASN A 49 -3.13 -8.51 -14.43
CA ASN A 49 -3.75 -9.44 -15.37
C ASN A 49 -3.13 -9.36 -16.77
N GLU A 50 -2.90 -8.15 -17.28
CA GLU A 50 -2.37 -7.96 -18.64
C GLU A 50 -0.88 -8.32 -18.75
N TRP A 51 -0.09 -8.00 -17.72
CA TRP A 51 1.37 -8.04 -17.79
C TRP A 51 1.98 -9.29 -17.16
N GLY A 52 1.17 -10.08 -16.45
CA GLY A 52 1.61 -11.36 -15.88
C GLY A 52 2.18 -12.32 -16.94
N ARG A 53 1.63 -12.32 -18.16
CA ARG A 53 2.17 -13.09 -19.30
C ARG A 53 3.60 -12.72 -19.71
N PHE A 54 4.09 -11.57 -19.29
CA PHE A 54 5.48 -11.12 -19.51
C PHE A 54 6.38 -11.40 -18.30
N GLY A 55 5.86 -12.04 -17.25
CA GLY A 55 6.58 -12.28 -16.01
C GLY A 55 6.69 -11.04 -15.12
N ILE A 56 5.82 -10.04 -15.32
CA ILE A 56 5.82 -8.80 -14.53
C ILE A 56 4.80 -8.96 -13.40
N ASN A 57 5.25 -8.73 -12.15
CA ASN A 57 4.38 -8.69 -10.99
C ASN A 57 3.97 -7.25 -10.67
N VAL A 58 2.68 -7.06 -10.35
CA VAL A 58 2.14 -5.76 -9.96
C VAL A 58 1.38 -5.92 -8.66
N ASN A 59 1.91 -5.37 -7.58
CA ASN A 59 1.30 -5.47 -6.25
C ASN A 59 1.08 -4.08 -5.62
N ILE A 60 0.28 -4.06 -4.59
CA ILE A 60 -0.11 -2.84 -3.88
C ILE A 60 0.21 -3.01 -2.40
N ILE A 61 0.87 -2.03 -1.80
CA ILE A 61 0.98 -1.89 -0.36
C ILE A 61 -0.03 -0.85 0.11
N SER A 62 -0.81 -1.19 1.14
CA SER A 62 -1.69 -0.27 1.84
C SER A 62 -1.17 -0.09 3.26
N PRO A 63 -0.32 0.93 3.50
CA PRO A 63 0.35 1.09 4.77
C PRO A 63 -0.45 1.93 5.76
N LEU A 64 -0.19 1.71 7.05
CA LEU A 64 -0.51 2.64 8.12
C LEU A 64 0.79 2.91 8.91
N ALA A 65 1.51 3.97 8.54
CA ALA A 65 2.85 4.23 8.99
C ALA A 65 2.99 5.59 9.69
N ASP A 66 3.95 5.67 10.61
CA ASP A 66 4.34 6.90 11.31
C ASP A 66 5.13 7.84 10.39
N SER A 67 4.45 8.34 9.37
CA SER A 67 5.01 9.29 8.40
C SER A 67 5.16 10.69 8.99
N PRO A 68 5.98 11.57 8.38
CA PRO A 68 6.07 12.97 8.81
C PRO A 68 4.70 13.67 8.89
N GLY A 69 3.77 13.33 7.99
CA GLY A 69 2.40 13.85 8.04
C GLY A 69 1.62 13.34 9.25
N VAL A 70 1.77 12.06 9.59
CA VAL A 70 1.14 11.47 10.79
C VAL A 70 1.75 12.06 12.06
N GLN A 71 3.07 12.27 12.10
CA GLN A 71 3.74 12.92 13.23
C GLN A 71 3.29 14.38 13.42
N ALA A 72 3.12 15.14 12.32
CA ALA A 72 2.59 16.49 12.39
C ALA A 72 1.14 16.51 12.89
N TRP A 73 0.32 15.56 12.43
CA TRP A 73 -1.04 15.39 12.90
C TRP A 73 -1.09 14.98 14.39
N ALA A 74 -0.23 14.08 14.84
CA ALA A 74 -0.13 13.69 16.26
C ALA A 74 0.15 14.88 17.18
N LYS A 75 1.01 15.81 16.73
CA LYS A 75 1.32 17.05 17.46
C LYS A 75 0.13 18.02 17.47
N ALA A 76 -0.60 18.11 16.36
CA ALA A 76 -1.73 19.03 16.24
C ALA A 76 -2.99 18.53 16.97
N GLN A 77 -3.22 17.22 17.01
CA GLN A 77 -4.40 16.60 17.57
C GLN A 77 -4.07 15.33 18.38
N PRO A 78 -3.39 15.46 19.52
CA PRO A 78 -2.83 14.32 20.26
C PRO A 78 -3.91 13.36 20.79
N GLU A 79 -5.06 13.85 21.23
CA GLU A 79 -6.16 13.01 21.72
C GLU A 79 -6.77 12.18 20.59
N TYR A 80 -6.94 12.76 19.41
CA TYR A 80 -7.48 12.05 18.27
C TYR A 80 -6.46 11.03 17.70
N TYR A 81 -5.19 11.40 17.66
CA TYR A 81 -4.11 10.47 17.31
C TYR A 81 -4.11 9.24 18.23
N GLU A 82 -4.20 9.45 19.53
CA GLU A 82 -4.24 8.36 20.51
C GLU A 82 -5.49 7.49 20.36
N ALA A 83 -6.64 8.10 20.08
CA ALA A 83 -7.87 7.37 19.81
C ALA A 83 -7.79 6.48 18.57
N VAL A 84 -7.05 6.90 17.54
CA VAL A 84 -6.78 6.06 16.35
C VAL A 84 -5.75 5.00 16.67
N ARG A 85 -4.63 5.35 17.33
CA ARG A 85 -3.56 4.44 17.69
C ARG A 85 -4.06 3.26 18.55
N SER A 86 -4.93 3.54 19.51
CA SER A 86 -5.49 2.53 20.43
C SER A 86 -6.36 1.49 19.74
N LYS A 87 -6.85 1.78 18.52
CA LYS A 87 -7.65 0.84 17.71
C LYS A 87 -6.79 -0.05 16.82
N ILE A 88 -5.49 0.22 16.70
CA ILE A 88 -4.57 -0.62 15.93
C ILE A 88 -4.24 -1.87 16.78
N PRO A 89 -4.52 -3.09 16.33
CA PRO A 89 -4.24 -4.31 17.11
C PRO A 89 -2.79 -4.43 17.61
N LEU A 90 -1.81 -4.03 16.79
CA LEU A 90 -0.39 -4.01 17.20
C LEU A 90 -0.02 -2.79 18.07
N GLY A 91 -0.98 -1.90 18.39
CA GLY A 91 -0.83 -0.80 19.34
C GLY A 91 0.06 0.36 18.89
N ARG A 92 0.48 0.39 17.63
CA ARG A 92 1.35 1.43 17.09
C ARG A 92 1.15 1.64 15.59
N PHE A 93 1.51 2.80 15.09
CA PHE A 93 1.77 3.00 13.67
C PHE A 93 3.04 2.26 13.25
N GLY A 94 3.11 1.83 11.99
CA GLY A 94 4.27 1.14 11.45
C GLY A 94 5.46 2.08 11.24
N ASP A 95 6.67 1.58 11.44
CA ASP A 95 7.90 2.26 11.02
C ASP A 95 8.01 2.22 9.50
N ILE A 96 8.38 3.35 8.89
CA ILE A 96 8.44 3.48 7.42
C ILE A 96 9.47 2.51 6.83
N GLU A 97 10.64 2.39 7.44
CA GLU A 97 11.71 1.54 6.93
C GLU A 97 11.53 0.09 7.39
N GLN A 98 11.35 -0.13 8.69
CA GLN A 98 11.39 -1.47 9.28
C GLN A 98 10.11 -2.28 9.03
N ASP A 99 8.94 -1.63 8.95
CA ASP A 99 7.68 -2.32 8.70
C ASP A 99 7.25 -2.23 7.23
N ILE A 100 7.28 -1.03 6.63
CA ILE A 100 6.79 -0.83 5.27
C ILE A 100 7.88 -1.13 4.24
N GLY A 101 9.08 -0.61 4.43
CA GLY A 101 10.21 -0.77 3.51
C GLY A 101 10.59 -2.23 3.29
N ARG A 102 10.59 -3.04 4.35
CA ARG A 102 10.89 -4.47 4.25
C ARG A 102 9.87 -5.24 3.42
N VAL A 103 8.59 -4.90 3.51
CA VAL A 103 7.56 -5.50 2.65
C VAL A 103 7.78 -5.08 1.20
N ALA A 104 8.16 -3.83 0.94
CA ALA A 104 8.48 -3.39 -0.41
C ALA A 104 9.71 -4.14 -0.97
N VAL A 105 10.75 -4.36 -0.17
CA VAL A 105 11.93 -5.17 -0.55
C VAL A 105 11.52 -6.61 -0.86
N PHE A 106 10.71 -7.24 -0.01
CA PHE A 106 10.17 -8.58 -0.26
C PHE A 106 9.43 -8.65 -1.60
N LEU A 107 8.52 -7.70 -1.85
CA LEU A 107 7.75 -7.66 -3.10
C LEU A 107 8.60 -7.32 -4.34
N ALA A 108 9.77 -6.72 -4.16
CA ALA A 108 10.73 -6.46 -5.23
C ALA A 108 11.70 -7.61 -5.48
N SER A 109 11.74 -8.59 -4.60
CA SER A 109 12.67 -9.72 -4.65
C SER A 109 12.07 -10.96 -5.34
N ASP A 110 12.94 -11.94 -5.58
CA ASP A 110 12.56 -13.24 -6.13
C ASP A 110 11.66 -14.06 -5.18
N ASP A 111 11.67 -13.76 -3.89
CA ASP A 111 10.85 -14.45 -2.89
C ASP A 111 9.33 -14.24 -3.09
N SER A 112 8.94 -13.24 -3.88
CA SER A 112 7.53 -12.91 -4.17
C SER A 112 7.12 -13.19 -5.62
N GLN A 113 7.87 -13.96 -6.39
CA GLN A 113 7.64 -14.16 -7.84
C GLN A 113 6.24 -14.70 -8.18
N TYR A 114 5.59 -15.40 -7.26
CA TYR A 114 4.24 -15.94 -7.47
C TYR A 114 3.14 -15.08 -6.83
N ILE A 115 3.45 -13.82 -6.49
CA ILE A 115 2.51 -12.86 -5.90
C ILE A 115 2.29 -11.71 -6.88
N THR A 116 1.08 -11.60 -7.43
CA THR A 116 0.70 -10.48 -8.30
C THR A 116 -0.78 -10.11 -8.12
N GLY A 117 -1.13 -8.86 -8.36
CA GLY A 117 -2.50 -8.33 -8.24
C GLY A 117 -3.00 -8.14 -6.80
N GLN A 118 -2.13 -8.35 -5.80
CA GLN A 118 -2.54 -8.33 -4.40
C GLN A 118 -2.46 -6.92 -3.78
N THR A 119 -3.41 -6.63 -2.89
CA THR A 119 -3.31 -5.51 -1.95
C THR A 119 -2.88 -6.05 -0.60
N ILE A 120 -1.65 -5.73 -0.20
CA ILE A 120 -1.08 -6.17 1.07
C ILE A 120 -1.28 -5.06 2.10
N MET A 121 -2.06 -5.35 3.12
CA MET A 121 -2.26 -4.44 4.25
C MET A 121 -1.04 -4.52 5.16
N VAL A 122 -0.36 -3.39 5.36
CA VAL A 122 0.79 -3.24 6.28
C VAL A 122 0.42 -2.16 7.29
N ASP A 123 -0.53 -2.48 8.16
CA ASP A 123 -1.28 -1.52 8.95
C ASP A 123 -1.49 -1.95 10.42
N GLY A 124 -0.73 -2.95 10.86
CA GLY A 124 -0.83 -3.47 12.22
C GLY A 124 -2.17 -4.14 12.55
N GLY A 125 -2.92 -4.56 11.54
CA GLY A 125 -4.23 -5.18 11.69
C GLY A 125 -5.39 -4.19 11.76
N SER A 126 -5.16 -2.91 11.42
CA SER A 126 -6.18 -1.85 11.47
C SER A 126 -7.35 -2.12 10.51
N LEU A 127 -7.07 -2.74 9.37
CA LEU A 127 -8.09 -3.15 8.41
C LEU A 127 -7.81 -4.57 7.90
N MET A 128 -8.74 -5.48 8.13
CA MET A 128 -8.68 -6.85 7.64
C MET A 128 -9.54 -6.98 6.38
N LEU A 129 -8.91 -7.34 5.25
CA LEU A 129 -9.62 -7.66 4.02
C LEU A 129 -10.12 -9.11 4.08
N HIS A 130 -11.40 -9.31 3.79
CA HIS A 130 -12.05 -10.62 3.72
C HIS A 130 -12.42 -10.96 2.29
#